data_e77af3731f0b3da4497e7eb1af79a2eb
#
_entry.id   e77af3731f0b3da4497e7eb1af79a2eb
#
_cell.length_a   1.000
_cell.length_b   1.000
_cell.length_c   1.000
_cell.angle_alpha   90.00
_cell.angle_beta   90.00
_cell.angle_gamma   90.00
#
_symmetry.space_group_name_H-M   'P 1'
#
loop_
_entity.id
_entity.type
_entity.pdbx_description
1 polymer ?
#
loop_
_entity_poly.entity_id
_entity_poly.type
_entity_poly.pdbx_seq_one_letter_code
_entity_poly.pdbx_strand_id
1 'polypeptide(L)'
;MRVAAVDLFCGVGGLTCGVQQAGIEVLAGYDIAEECRFAYEYNNDARFIYKDIKDIDDDEISTLYPEDVDIKVLMGCAPCQPFSAYSHRYKNSKNRKEKMELLDYFGKQVKLVQPDIVSMENVPQLAKEWNGNSFFDKFYKVQNFFPYAIPIVL
;
A
#
# COMPACT_ATOMS: atom_id res chain seq x y z
N MET A 1 -22.95 -3.17 -6.98
CA MET A 1 -21.63 -3.66 -6.50
C MET A 1 -20.86 -2.44 -6.02
N ARG A 2 -20.62 -2.38 -4.72
CA ARG A 2 -19.87 -1.29 -4.07
C ARG A 2 -18.42 -1.73 -3.86
N VAL A 3 -17.48 -0.98 -4.42
CA VAL A 3 -16.03 -1.20 -4.29
C VAL A 3 -15.47 -0.08 -3.44
N ALA A 4 -14.72 -0.40 -2.40
CA ALA A 4 -14.07 0.59 -1.57
C ALA A 4 -12.60 0.27 -1.34
N ALA A 5 -11.77 1.31 -1.27
CA ALA A 5 -10.33 1.20 -1.15
C ALA A 5 -9.79 1.91 0.09
N VAL A 6 -8.66 1.41 0.62
CA VAL A 6 -7.80 2.12 1.58
C VAL A 6 -6.41 2.20 0.99
N ASP A 7 -5.78 3.39 1.08
CA ASP A 7 -4.47 3.70 0.50
C ASP A 7 -3.41 3.80 1.60
N LEU A 8 -2.39 2.94 1.56
CA LEU A 8 -1.25 2.97 2.48
C LEU A 8 -0.04 3.63 1.80
N PHE A 9 0.66 4.49 2.53
CA PHE A 9 1.71 5.36 2.01
C PHE A 9 1.18 6.35 0.96
N CYS A 10 0.04 6.96 1.26
CA CYS A 10 -0.75 7.74 0.30
C CYS A 10 -0.08 9.04 -0.15
N GLY A 11 0.87 9.60 0.62
CA GLY A 11 1.51 10.87 0.33
C GLY A 11 0.49 11.98 0.07
N VAL A 12 0.66 12.70 -1.02
CA VAL A 12 -0.28 13.76 -1.46
C VAL A 12 -1.53 13.24 -2.19
N GLY A 13 -1.70 11.91 -2.31
CA GLY A 13 -2.92 11.28 -2.81
C GLY A 13 -2.99 11.07 -4.31
N GLY A 14 -1.87 10.94 -5.01
CA GLY A 14 -1.88 10.70 -6.46
C GLY A 14 -2.57 9.39 -6.86
N LEU A 15 -2.29 8.29 -6.15
CA LEU A 15 -2.95 7.00 -6.37
C LEU A 15 -4.43 7.07 -6.01
N THR A 16 -4.75 7.67 -4.85
CA THR A 16 -6.14 7.91 -4.40
C THR A 16 -6.93 8.66 -5.47
N CYS A 17 -6.39 9.77 -6.00
CA CYS A 17 -7.03 10.58 -7.04
C CYS A 17 -7.34 9.74 -8.29
N GLY A 18 -6.37 8.96 -8.78
CA GLY A 18 -6.57 8.11 -9.95
C GLY A 18 -7.64 7.04 -9.75
N VAL A 19 -7.71 6.44 -8.57
CA VAL A 19 -8.70 5.42 -8.21
C VAL A 19 -10.10 6.02 -8.08
N GLN A 20 -10.23 7.22 -7.50
CA GLN A 20 -11.50 7.96 -7.44
C GLN A 20 -11.99 8.38 -8.83
N GLN A 21 -11.09 8.80 -9.73
CA GLN A 21 -11.46 9.10 -11.13
C GLN A 21 -11.95 7.85 -11.88
N ALA A 22 -11.52 6.66 -11.48
CA ALA A 22 -12.03 5.39 -12.00
C ALA A 22 -13.39 4.98 -11.39
N GLY A 23 -13.96 5.79 -10.50
CA GLY A 23 -15.28 5.56 -9.87
C GLY A 23 -15.24 4.64 -8.66
N ILE A 24 -14.06 4.43 -8.06
CA ILE A 24 -13.90 3.63 -6.84
C ILE A 24 -13.83 4.56 -5.64
N GLU A 25 -14.62 4.30 -4.60
CA GLU A 25 -14.58 5.03 -3.34
C GLU A 25 -13.26 4.76 -2.60
N VAL A 26 -12.56 5.80 -2.14
CA VAL A 26 -11.42 5.67 -1.26
C VAL A 26 -11.80 6.18 0.13
N LEU A 27 -11.74 5.33 1.13
CA LEU A 27 -12.23 5.60 2.48
C LEU A 27 -11.22 6.44 3.28
N ALA A 28 -9.94 6.10 3.16
CA ALA A 28 -8.86 6.79 3.84
C ALA A 28 -7.50 6.53 3.16
N GLY A 29 -6.57 7.46 3.37
CA GLY A 29 -5.16 7.28 3.09
C GLY A 29 -4.32 7.43 4.36
N TYR A 30 -3.35 6.55 4.56
CA TYR A 30 -2.41 6.54 5.67
C TYR A 30 -1.03 7.02 5.22
N ASP A 31 -0.45 7.95 5.95
CA ASP A 31 0.94 8.37 5.76
C ASP A 31 1.55 8.94 7.04
N ILE A 32 2.88 8.92 7.14
CA ILE A 32 3.65 9.55 8.23
C ILE A 32 4.06 11.00 7.93
N ALA A 33 3.81 11.48 6.71
CA ALA A 33 4.13 12.84 6.27
C ALA A 33 2.92 13.75 6.49
N GLU A 34 2.80 14.32 7.70
CA GLU A 34 1.68 15.21 8.06
C GLU A 34 1.52 16.40 7.11
N GLU A 35 2.62 16.85 6.51
CA GLU A 35 2.64 17.92 5.50
C GLU A 35 1.85 17.59 4.23
N CYS A 36 1.60 16.31 3.97
CA CYS A 36 0.80 15.85 2.82
C CYS A 36 -0.71 16.03 3.03
N ARG A 37 -1.18 16.12 4.28
CA ARG A 37 -2.61 16.15 4.65
C ARG A 37 -3.40 17.18 3.85
N PHE A 38 -2.94 18.43 3.81
CA PHE A 38 -3.70 19.48 3.13
C PHE A 38 -3.88 19.17 1.64
N ALA A 39 -2.80 18.78 0.96
CA ALA A 39 -2.87 18.43 -0.46
C ALA A 39 -3.72 17.19 -0.71
N TYR A 40 -3.62 16.19 0.16
CA TYR A 40 -4.40 14.96 0.09
C TYR A 40 -5.90 15.25 0.19
N GLU A 41 -6.35 15.91 1.27
CA GLU A 41 -7.76 16.16 1.55
C GLU A 41 -8.37 17.23 0.63
N TYR A 42 -7.55 18.16 0.10
CA TYR A 42 -8.01 19.17 -0.85
C TYR A 42 -8.33 18.58 -2.24
N ASN A 43 -7.55 17.55 -2.67
CA ASN A 43 -7.66 16.97 -4.01
C ASN A 43 -8.44 15.66 -4.05
N ASN A 44 -8.77 15.08 -2.89
CA ASN A 44 -9.41 13.76 -2.83
C ASN A 44 -10.60 13.81 -1.86
N ASP A 45 -11.66 13.10 -2.20
CA ASP A 45 -12.79 12.85 -1.30
C ASP A 45 -12.49 11.64 -0.42
N ALA A 46 -11.45 11.77 0.43
CA ALA A 46 -11.00 10.72 1.32
C ALA A 46 -10.29 11.32 2.55
N ARG A 47 -10.37 10.65 3.69
CA ARG A 47 -9.77 11.11 4.93
C ARG A 47 -8.27 10.80 4.97
N PHE A 48 -7.42 11.77 5.35
CA PHE A 48 -6.02 11.53 5.65
C PHE A 48 -5.85 11.08 7.10
N ILE A 49 -5.14 9.97 7.32
CA ILE A 49 -4.81 9.45 8.65
C ILE A 49 -3.29 9.54 8.83
N TYR A 50 -2.86 10.45 9.70
CA TYR A 50 -1.46 10.58 10.09
C TYR A 50 -1.09 9.45 11.03
N LYS A 51 -0.44 8.42 10.52
CA LYS A 51 -0.03 7.25 11.32
C LYS A 51 1.08 6.47 10.60
N ASP A 52 2.09 6.01 11.34
CA ASP A 52 3.06 5.03 10.82
C ASP A 52 2.35 3.68 10.61
N ILE A 53 2.64 3.02 9.49
CA ILE A 53 2.09 1.68 9.21
C ILE A 53 2.44 0.66 10.30
N LYS A 54 3.53 0.89 11.04
CA LYS A 54 3.98 0.05 12.15
C LYS A 54 3.05 0.12 13.36
N ASP A 55 2.36 1.26 13.51
CA ASP A 55 1.52 1.59 14.65
C ASP A 55 0.02 1.38 14.37
N ILE A 56 -0.33 0.89 13.16
CA ILE A 56 -1.71 0.57 12.80
C ILE A 56 -2.17 -0.66 13.59
N ASP A 57 -3.27 -0.52 14.32
CA ASP A 57 -3.88 -1.60 15.09
C ASP A 57 -4.41 -2.71 14.17
N ASP A 58 -4.48 -3.93 14.68
CA ASP A 58 -4.75 -5.12 13.87
C ASP A 58 -6.13 -5.11 13.18
N ASP A 59 -7.13 -4.44 13.74
CA ASP A 59 -8.49 -4.33 13.21
C ASP A 59 -8.81 -2.94 12.62
N GLU A 60 -7.91 -1.97 12.76
CA GLU A 60 -8.16 -0.57 12.41
C GLU A 60 -8.59 -0.39 10.96
N ILE A 61 -7.81 -0.93 10.01
CA ILE A 61 -8.14 -0.78 8.59
C ILE A 61 -9.42 -1.54 8.23
N SER A 62 -9.61 -2.74 8.78
CA SER A 62 -10.79 -3.55 8.48
C SER A 62 -12.09 -2.88 8.95
N THR A 63 -12.04 -2.11 10.04
CA THR A 63 -13.20 -1.37 10.56
C THR A 63 -13.59 -0.15 9.73
N LEU A 64 -12.72 0.31 8.81
CA LEU A 64 -13.04 1.41 7.90
C LEU A 64 -14.03 0.98 6.82
N TYR A 65 -14.00 -0.30 6.42
CA TYR A 65 -14.88 -0.77 5.36
C TYR A 65 -16.32 -0.92 5.88
N PRO A 66 -17.29 -0.22 5.25
CA PRO A 66 -18.70 -0.42 5.55
C PRO A 66 -19.14 -1.88 5.33
N GLU A 67 -20.17 -2.33 6.06
CA GLU A 67 -20.69 -3.70 5.95
C GLU A 67 -21.27 -4.03 4.56
N ASP A 68 -21.71 -3.01 3.81
CA ASP A 68 -22.30 -3.14 2.48
C ASP A 68 -21.28 -3.06 1.33
N VAL A 69 -19.98 -3.10 1.62
CA VAL A 69 -18.92 -3.18 0.61
C VAL A 69 -18.85 -4.60 0.05
N ASP A 70 -19.03 -4.71 -1.27
CA ASP A 70 -18.93 -5.99 -1.98
C ASP A 70 -17.47 -6.40 -2.26
N ILE A 71 -16.58 -5.41 -2.53
CA ILE A 71 -15.17 -5.64 -2.86
C ILE A 71 -14.31 -4.68 -2.06
N LYS A 72 -13.43 -5.23 -1.23
CA LYS A 72 -12.41 -4.50 -0.47
C LYS A 72 -11.11 -4.42 -1.25
N VAL A 73 -10.61 -3.21 -1.45
CA VAL A 73 -9.31 -2.96 -2.08
C VAL A 73 -8.33 -2.42 -1.06
N LEU A 74 -7.17 -3.04 -0.90
CA LEU A 74 -6.05 -2.47 -0.16
C LEU A 74 -4.96 -2.11 -1.17
N MET A 75 -4.61 -0.84 -1.22
CA MET A 75 -3.61 -0.34 -2.15
C MET A 75 -2.52 0.46 -1.44
N GLY A 76 -1.40 0.70 -2.14
CA GLY A 76 -0.35 1.54 -1.59
C GLY A 76 0.88 1.65 -2.48
N CYS A 77 1.69 2.69 -2.19
CA CYS A 77 2.95 2.97 -2.83
C CYS A 77 4.08 2.94 -1.78
N ALA A 78 4.54 1.74 -1.42
CA ALA A 78 5.59 1.61 -0.42
C ALA A 78 6.90 2.26 -0.88
N PRO A 79 7.67 2.94 0.01
CA PRO A 79 8.88 3.66 -0.37
C PRO A 79 9.91 2.79 -1.10
N CYS A 80 10.19 3.13 -2.38
CA CYS A 80 11.05 2.38 -3.29
C CYS A 80 12.50 2.86 -3.34
N GLN A 81 12.87 3.89 -2.57
CA GLN A 81 14.19 4.54 -2.64
C GLN A 81 15.41 3.61 -2.52
N PRO A 82 15.39 2.47 -1.80
CA PRO A 82 16.52 1.54 -1.78
C PRO A 82 16.79 0.85 -3.11
N PHE A 83 15.79 0.80 -3.99
CA PHE A 83 15.80 0.06 -5.25
C PHE A 83 15.93 0.96 -6.48
N SER A 84 15.94 2.30 -6.30
CA SER A 84 16.12 3.22 -7.42
C SER A 84 17.57 3.22 -7.91
N ALA A 85 17.78 3.38 -9.24
CA ALA A 85 19.10 3.43 -9.86
C ALA A 85 20.01 4.54 -9.27
N TYR A 86 19.42 5.58 -8.68
CA TYR A 86 20.13 6.67 -8.00
C TYR A 86 20.70 6.27 -6.63
N SER A 87 20.12 5.27 -5.96
CA SER A 87 20.55 4.84 -4.61
C SER A 87 21.80 3.95 -4.61
N HIS A 88 22.25 3.46 -5.78
CA HIS A 88 23.51 2.71 -5.89
C HIS A 88 24.74 3.47 -5.41
N ARG A 89 24.67 4.82 -5.31
CA ARG A 89 25.75 5.66 -4.76
C ARG A 89 25.76 5.75 -3.22
N TYR A 90 24.67 5.39 -2.54
CA TYR A 90 24.53 5.45 -1.08
C TYR A 90 24.16 4.08 -0.51
N LYS A 91 25.15 3.17 -0.47
CA LYS A 91 25.01 1.83 0.15
C LYS A 91 24.95 1.92 1.68
N ASN A 92 24.01 2.63 2.25
CA ASN A 92 23.77 2.58 3.69
C ASN A 92 22.85 1.40 4.01
N SER A 93 23.43 0.30 4.49
CA SER A 93 22.75 -0.96 4.78
C SER A 93 21.57 -0.82 5.77
N LYS A 94 21.61 0.17 6.66
CA LYS A 94 20.59 0.43 7.66
C LYS A 94 19.26 0.92 7.04
N ASN A 95 19.35 1.93 6.16
CA ASN A 95 18.16 2.46 5.46
C ASN A 95 17.45 1.43 4.56
N ARG A 96 18.21 0.46 4.02
CA ARG A 96 17.66 -0.61 3.18
C ARG A 96 16.81 -1.57 4.02
N LYS A 97 17.30 -1.94 5.21
CA LYS A 97 16.59 -2.86 6.11
C LYS A 97 15.27 -2.24 6.61
N GLU A 98 15.31 -0.98 7.06
CA GLU A 98 14.13 -0.26 7.55
C GLU A 98 13.02 -0.16 6.49
N LYS A 99 13.40 0.07 5.22
CA LYS A 99 12.42 0.16 4.12
C LYS A 99 11.89 -1.19 3.67
N MET A 100 12.68 -2.26 3.83
CA MET A 100 12.20 -3.63 3.64
C MET A 100 11.16 -4.01 4.69
N GLU A 101 11.33 -3.52 5.93
CA GLU A 101 10.36 -3.74 7.01
C GLU A 101 9.00 -3.11 6.68
N LEU A 102 8.93 -1.97 5.96
CA LEU A 102 7.67 -1.36 5.56
C LEU A 102 6.84 -2.25 4.62
N LEU A 103 7.52 -3.01 3.74
CA LEU A 103 6.84 -3.99 2.89
C LEU A 103 6.31 -5.18 3.70
N ASP A 104 7.05 -5.61 4.73
CA ASP A 104 6.58 -6.66 5.64
C ASP A 104 5.35 -6.19 6.43
N TYR A 105 5.31 -4.92 6.86
CA TYR A 105 4.13 -4.32 7.50
C TYR A 105 2.94 -4.19 6.55
N PHE A 106 3.16 -3.80 5.29
CA PHE A 106 2.09 -3.83 4.28
C PHE A 106 1.54 -5.25 4.12
N GLY A 107 2.42 -6.26 4.02
CA GLY A 107 2.02 -7.67 3.97
C GLY A 107 1.28 -8.15 5.23
N LYS A 108 1.61 -7.59 6.42
CA LYS A 108 0.85 -7.83 7.66
C LYS A 108 -0.57 -7.30 7.51
N GLN A 109 -0.74 -6.06 7.03
CA GLN A 109 -2.06 -5.46 6.84
C GLN A 109 -2.90 -6.23 5.81
N VAL A 110 -2.32 -6.72 4.72
CA VAL A 110 -3.03 -7.59 3.77
C VAL A 110 -3.58 -8.85 4.45
N LYS A 111 -2.81 -9.47 5.35
CA LYS A 111 -3.26 -10.66 6.10
C LYS A 111 -4.38 -10.36 7.09
N LEU A 112 -4.36 -9.19 7.72
CA LEU A 112 -5.35 -8.79 8.72
C LEU A 112 -6.66 -8.35 8.07
N VAL A 113 -6.57 -7.50 7.04
CA VAL A 113 -7.73 -6.93 6.33
C VAL A 113 -8.42 -7.98 5.46
N GLN A 114 -7.65 -8.92 4.90
CA GLN A 114 -8.14 -9.90 3.92
C GLN A 114 -8.91 -9.23 2.76
N PRO A 115 -8.28 -8.27 2.03
CA PRO A 115 -8.95 -7.59 0.94
C PRO A 115 -9.16 -8.53 -0.25
N ASP A 116 -10.18 -8.26 -1.08
CA ASP A 116 -10.44 -9.00 -2.33
C ASP A 116 -9.40 -8.65 -3.40
N ILE A 117 -8.91 -7.39 -3.39
CA ILE A 117 -7.90 -6.90 -4.33
C ILE A 117 -6.77 -6.21 -3.55
N VAL A 118 -5.54 -6.54 -3.91
CA VAL A 118 -4.34 -5.84 -3.45
C VAL A 118 -3.67 -5.17 -4.65
N SER A 119 -3.40 -3.86 -4.55
CA SER A 119 -2.65 -3.11 -5.53
C SER A 119 -1.43 -2.47 -4.88
N MET A 120 -0.24 -2.73 -5.43
CA MET A 120 0.99 -2.08 -4.96
C MET A 120 1.74 -1.49 -6.15
N GLU A 121 1.93 -0.17 -6.11
CA GLU A 121 2.84 0.52 -7.02
C GLU A 121 4.26 0.45 -6.48
N ASN A 122 5.23 0.08 -7.31
CA ASN A 122 6.64 0.09 -6.93
C ASN A 122 7.55 0.03 -8.17
N VAL A 123 8.86 0.29 -7.98
CA VAL A 123 9.83 0.25 -9.07
C VAL A 123 10.14 -1.18 -9.53
N PRO A 124 10.39 -1.43 -10.85
CA PRO A 124 10.67 -2.77 -11.39
C PRO A 124 11.87 -3.48 -10.74
N GLN A 125 12.82 -2.72 -10.18
CA GLN A 125 13.96 -3.27 -9.45
C GLN A 125 13.55 -4.08 -8.23
N LEU A 126 12.43 -3.74 -7.58
CA LEU A 126 11.92 -4.51 -6.45
C LEU A 126 11.66 -5.97 -6.85
N ALA A 127 11.11 -6.20 -8.04
CA ALA A 127 10.86 -7.54 -8.55
C ALA A 127 12.15 -8.30 -8.89
N LYS A 128 13.23 -7.59 -9.28
CA LYS A 128 14.51 -8.19 -9.70
C LYS A 128 15.45 -8.50 -8.54
N GLU A 129 15.47 -7.65 -7.50
CA GLU A 129 16.42 -7.79 -6.39
C GLU A 129 15.98 -8.82 -5.34
N TRP A 130 14.75 -9.29 -5.42
CA TRP A 130 14.23 -10.30 -4.52
C TRP A 130 14.52 -11.72 -5.03
N ASN A 131 15.79 -11.98 -5.36
CA ASN A 131 16.28 -13.25 -5.88
C ASN A 131 15.75 -14.47 -5.10
N GLY A 132 14.84 -15.24 -5.73
CA GLY A 132 14.43 -16.57 -5.30
C GLY A 132 13.48 -16.68 -4.09
N ASN A 133 13.23 -15.58 -3.37
CA ASN A 133 12.18 -15.44 -2.37
C ASN A 133 11.54 -14.07 -2.56
N SER A 134 10.96 -13.83 -3.72
CA SER A 134 10.42 -12.53 -4.05
C SER A 134 9.35 -12.13 -3.04
N PHE A 135 9.22 -10.83 -2.81
CA PHE A 135 8.07 -10.26 -2.12
C PHE A 135 6.78 -10.85 -2.72
N PHE A 136 6.75 -11.02 -4.04
CA PHE A 136 5.70 -11.70 -4.75
C PHE A 136 5.55 -13.16 -4.32
N ASP A 137 6.62 -13.94 -4.05
CA ASP A 137 6.49 -15.32 -3.55
C ASP A 137 5.96 -15.36 -2.12
N LYS A 138 6.32 -14.38 -1.29
CA LYS A 138 5.68 -14.20 0.03
C LYS A 138 4.21 -13.79 -0.14
N PHE A 139 3.91 -12.88 -1.07
CA PHE A 139 2.55 -12.50 -1.43
C PHE A 139 1.80 -13.65 -2.11
N TYR A 140 2.41 -14.37 -3.06
CA TYR A 140 1.81 -15.54 -3.71
C TYR A 140 1.61 -16.71 -2.75
N LYS A 141 2.45 -16.89 -1.75
CA LYS A 141 2.18 -17.86 -0.66
C LYS A 141 1.02 -17.43 0.23
N VAL A 142 0.75 -16.14 0.33
CA VAL A 142 -0.50 -15.60 0.89
C VAL A 142 -1.68 -15.83 -0.07
N GLN A 143 -1.43 -15.91 -1.39
CA GLN A 143 -2.42 -16.18 -2.44
C GLN A 143 -3.08 -17.56 -2.38
N ASN A 144 -2.57 -18.55 -1.65
CA ASN A 144 -3.39 -19.72 -1.33
C ASN A 144 -4.68 -19.35 -0.56
N PHE A 145 -4.80 -18.07 -0.13
CA PHE A 145 -5.99 -17.49 0.46
C PHE A 145 -6.71 -16.47 -0.46
N PHE A 146 -6.06 -15.97 -1.55
CA PHE A 146 -6.62 -14.91 -2.40
C PHE A 146 -6.50 -15.28 -3.89
N PRO A 147 -7.56 -15.82 -4.51
CA PRO A 147 -7.51 -16.24 -5.91
C PRO A 147 -7.41 -15.08 -6.93
N TYR A 148 -7.52 -13.82 -6.49
CA TYR A 148 -7.63 -12.65 -7.38
C TYR A 148 -6.65 -11.50 -7.11
N ALA A 149 -5.57 -11.70 -6.33
CA ALA A 149 -4.56 -10.66 -6.17
C ALA A 149 -3.73 -10.53 -7.46
N ILE A 150 -3.95 -9.47 -8.22
CA ILE A 150 -3.18 -9.15 -9.43
C ILE A 150 -2.14 -8.10 -9.05
N PRO A 151 -0.83 -8.41 -9.05
CA PRO A 151 0.19 -7.39 -8.88
C PRO A 151 0.27 -6.53 -10.13
N ILE A 152 -0.10 -5.26 -10.03
CA ILE A 152 0.16 -4.27 -11.06
C ILE A 152 1.49 -3.61 -10.70
N VAL A 153 2.54 -3.92 -11.45
CA VAL A 153 3.83 -3.23 -11.43
C VAL A 153 3.83 -2.28 -12.63
N LEU A 154 3.77 -1.00 -12.36
CA LEU A 154 3.86 0.05 -13.37
C LEU A 154 5.31 0.49 -13.56
#